data_752b92621bc9795d18789e522bb9d2aa
#
_entry.id   752b92621bc9795d18789e522bb9d2aa
#
_cell.length_a   1.000
_cell.length_b   1.000
_cell.length_c   1.000
_cell.angle_alpha   90.00
_cell.angle_beta   90.00
_cell.angle_gamma   90.00
#
_symmetry.space_group_name_H-M   'P 1'
#
loop_
_entity.id
_entity.type
_entity.pdbx_description
1 polymer ?
#
loop_
_entity_poly.entity_id
_entity_poly.type
_entity_poly.pdbx_seq_one_letter_code
_entity_poly.pdbx_strand_id
1 'polypeptide(L)'
;APFDGVIGKRNFSDDINVSESSVVIDIEDASSLFIDVDVPEIFAPFVEKGLGVDVKFSGNKDKTYKGIVDSLASKIDVSNRSLRLRVKMQNSNSEILPGALMEVTIKYNERVSLGIPDTSVILEGNKVYIYKVDKENVTKRVEVKVGNRNKGYLEVESGLNEGDIVVAEGLKKVRPNGKIKPIKDGEKKSDSSWGKKENKSK
;
A
#
# COMPACT_ATOMS: atom_id res chain seq x y z
N ALA A 1 40.15 -0.70 16.65
CA ALA A 1 39.02 -1.46 16.17
C ALA A 1 39.31 -1.93 14.77
N PRO A 2 38.85 -3.09 14.32
CA PRO A 2 39.06 -3.59 12.95
C PRO A 2 38.21 -2.88 11.90
N PHE A 3 37.18 -2.15 12.33
CA PHE A 3 36.25 -1.38 11.48
C PHE A 3 35.67 -0.19 12.27
N ASP A 4 35.05 0.74 11.56
CA ASP A 4 34.31 1.86 12.14
C ASP A 4 32.94 1.41 12.59
N GLY A 5 32.52 1.74 13.82
CA GLY A 5 31.25 1.31 14.37
C GLY A 5 30.86 2.05 15.64
N VAL A 6 29.65 1.78 16.11
CA VAL A 6 29.12 2.31 17.37
C VAL A 6 29.50 1.36 18.50
N ILE A 7 30.10 1.94 19.52
CA ILE A 7 30.52 1.19 20.73
C ILE A 7 29.30 0.97 21.62
N GLY A 8 29.04 -0.26 21.97
CA GLY A 8 28.02 -0.65 22.93
C GLY A 8 28.36 -0.33 24.38
N LYS A 9 27.52 -0.79 25.31
CA LYS A 9 27.74 -0.60 26.73
C LYS A 9 28.92 -1.46 27.22
N ARG A 10 29.79 -0.86 28.04
CA ARG A 10 30.84 -1.60 28.75
C ARG A 10 30.22 -2.64 29.71
N ASN A 11 30.62 -3.89 29.61
CA ASN A 11 30.06 -5.01 30.38
C ASN A 11 30.83 -5.37 31.64
N PHE A 12 31.77 -4.53 32.09
CA PHE A 12 32.60 -4.80 33.26
C PHE A 12 32.80 -3.53 34.11
N SER A 13 33.10 -3.76 35.42
CA SER A 13 33.52 -2.74 36.36
C SER A 13 35.06 -2.71 36.46
N ASP A 14 35.60 -1.63 37.03
CA ASP A 14 37.06 -1.37 37.02
C ASP A 14 37.91 -2.40 37.76
N ASP A 15 37.32 -3.26 38.62
CA ASP A 15 38.01 -4.24 39.45
C ASP A 15 37.86 -5.71 39.01
N ILE A 16 37.46 -5.98 37.77
CA ILE A 16 37.26 -7.35 37.26
C ILE A 16 38.51 -7.83 36.52
N ASN A 17 38.97 -9.04 36.86
CA ASN A 17 39.98 -9.74 36.07
C ASN A 17 39.39 -10.20 34.73
N VAL A 18 39.88 -9.67 33.65
CA VAL A 18 39.51 -10.06 32.28
C VAL A 18 40.42 -11.18 31.78
N SER A 19 39.83 -12.25 31.30
CA SER A 19 40.53 -13.32 30.57
C SER A 19 40.55 -13.06 29.07
N GLU A 20 41.40 -13.78 28.33
CA GLU A 20 41.47 -13.67 26.85
C GLU A 20 40.12 -13.94 26.14
N SER A 21 39.23 -14.69 26.77
CA SER A 21 37.89 -15.00 26.27
C SER A 21 36.79 -14.05 26.70
N SER A 22 37.12 -13.03 27.53
CA SER A 22 36.11 -12.09 28.02
C SER A 22 35.72 -11.07 26.99
N VAL A 23 34.40 -10.95 26.73
CA VAL A 23 33.85 -9.89 25.87
C VAL A 23 33.85 -8.59 26.68
N VAL A 24 34.73 -7.68 26.29
CA VAL A 24 34.98 -6.41 26.98
C VAL A 24 33.96 -5.35 26.53
N ILE A 25 33.72 -5.28 25.20
CA ILE A 25 32.85 -4.28 24.57
C ILE A 25 32.40 -4.82 23.22
N ASP A 26 31.16 -4.52 22.84
CA ASP A 26 30.64 -4.84 21.55
C ASP A 26 30.77 -3.60 20.63
N ILE A 27 31.19 -3.82 19.40
CA ILE A 27 31.23 -2.79 18.36
C ILE A 27 30.34 -3.24 17.23
N GLU A 28 29.35 -2.40 16.90
CA GLU A 28 28.39 -2.68 15.85
C GLU A 28 28.54 -1.68 14.70
N ASP A 29 28.61 -2.18 13.47
CA ASP A 29 28.47 -1.38 12.27
C ASP A 29 26.99 -1.26 11.90
N ALA A 30 26.39 -0.11 12.22
CA ALA A 30 24.99 0.19 11.94
C ALA A 30 24.81 1.01 10.64
N SER A 31 25.83 1.16 9.82
CA SER A 31 25.79 1.94 8.57
C SER A 31 24.84 1.33 7.52
N SER A 32 24.66 0.02 7.58
CA SER A 32 23.67 -0.70 6.79
C SER A 32 22.90 -1.69 7.66
N LEU A 33 21.60 -1.80 7.45
CA LEU A 33 20.73 -2.72 8.17
C LEU A 33 20.18 -3.80 7.24
N PHE A 34 20.04 -4.99 7.80
CA PHE A 34 19.35 -6.10 7.16
C PHE A 34 18.01 -6.33 7.84
N ILE A 35 16.95 -6.44 7.04
CA ILE A 35 15.59 -6.64 7.51
C ILE A 35 15.12 -7.97 6.94
N ASP A 36 14.83 -8.92 7.81
CA ASP A 36 14.26 -10.19 7.40
C ASP A 36 12.72 -10.05 7.34
N VAL A 37 12.14 -10.43 6.20
CA VAL A 37 10.72 -10.28 5.89
C VAL A 37 10.18 -11.63 5.42
N ASP A 38 9.04 -12.03 5.96
CA ASP A 38 8.33 -13.22 5.52
C ASP A 38 7.20 -12.82 4.58
N VAL A 39 7.29 -13.24 3.32
CA VAL A 39 6.33 -12.94 2.25
C VAL A 39 5.47 -14.16 1.99
N PRO A 40 4.12 -14.06 1.98
CA PRO A 40 3.25 -15.17 1.66
C PRO A 40 3.60 -15.84 0.31
N GLU A 41 3.52 -17.17 0.25
CA GLU A 41 3.87 -18.00 -0.92
C GLU A 41 3.26 -17.49 -2.24
N ILE A 42 2.02 -16.99 -2.19
CA ILE A 42 1.30 -16.49 -3.37
C ILE A 42 2.01 -15.30 -4.05
N PHE A 43 2.84 -14.57 -3.31
CA PHE A 43 3.61 -13.45 -3.85
C PHE A 43 5.04 -13.81 -4.22
N ALA A 44 5.49 -15.03 -3.92
CA ALA A 44 6.84 -15.48 -4.21
C ALA A 44 7.25 -15.32 -5.70
N PRO A 45 6.36 -15.56 -6.71
CA PRO A 45 6.71 -15.37 -8.11
C PRO A 45 7.00 -13.91 -8.52
N PHE A 46 6.62 -12.95 -7.69
CA PHE A 46 6.76 -11.51 -7.98
C PHE A 46 7.93 -10.86 -7.24
N VAL A 47 8.66 -11.64 -6.45
CA VAL A 47 9.78 -11.13 -5.65
C VAL A 47 11.08 -11.71 -6.17
N GLU A 48 12.02 -10.84 -6.48
CA GLU A 48 13.34 -11.23 -7.00
C GLU A 48 14.46 -10.44 -6.32
N LYS A 49 15.67 -10.96 -6.40
CA LYS A 49 16.86 -10.25 -5.92
C LYS A 49 17.07 -8.96 -6.70
N GLY A 50 17.36 -7.88 -5.98
CA GLY A 50 17.53 -6.54 -6.57
C GLY A 50 16.23 -5.71 -6.62
N LEU A 51 15.08 -6.29 -6.28
CA LEU A 51 13.81 -5.56 -6.22
C LEU A 51 13.89 -4.43 -5.18
N GLY A 52 13.54 -3.21 -5.61
CA GLY A 52 13.45 -2.05 -4.72
C GLY A 52 12.24 -2.12 -3.81
N VAL A 53 12.42 -1.76 -2.55
CA VAL A 53 11.35 -1.74 -1.54
C VAL A 53 11.34 -0.43 -0.78
N ASP A 54 10.15 -0.03 -0.33
CA ASP A 54 9.98 1.11 0.57
C ASP A 54 9.94 0.58 2.02
N VAL A 55 10.74 1.18 2.89
CA VAL A 55 10.85 0.79 4.29
C VAL A 55 10.47 1.96 5.17
N LYS A 56 9.61 1.72 6.17
CA LYS A 56 9.25 2.70 7.18
C LYS A 56 9.61 2.19 8.56
N PHE A 57 10.21 3.07 9.35
CA PHE A 57 10.51 2.81 10.75
C PHE A 57 9.30 3.17 11.62
N SER A 58 8.87 2.25 12.48
CA SER A 58 7.69 2.46 13.32
C SER A 58 7.82 3.65 14.27
N GLY A 59 9.03 4.04 14.63
CA GLY A 59 9.31 5.22 15.45
C GLY A 59 9.26 6.55 14.70
N ASN A 60 9.33 6.54 13.36
CA ASN A 60 9.19 7.74 12.51
C ASN A 60 8.46 7.36 11.21
N LYS A 61 7.13 7.45 11.23
CA LYS A 61 6.26 7.02 10.12
C LYS A 61 6.28 7.96 8.91
N ASP A 62 6.75 9.18 9.10
CA ASP A 62 6.76 10.20 8.02
C ASP A 62 7.96 10.02 7.09
N LYS A 63 9.02 9.35 7.55
CA LYS A 63 10.23 9.10 6.77
C LYS A 63 10.18 7.72 6.12
N THR A 64 10.34 7.70 4.80
CA THR A 64 10.45 6.47 4.01
C THR A 64 11.90 6.29 3.57
N TYR A 65 12.45 5.13 3.88
CA TYR A 65 13.77 4.71 3.47
C TYR A 65 13.66 3.79 2.25
N LYS A 66 14.70 3.72 1.45
CA LYS A 66 14.79 2.80 0.33
C LYS A 66 15.64 1.60 0.72
N GLY A 67 15.12 0.43 0.41
CA GLY A 67 15.83 -0.83 0.56
C GLY A 67 15.85 -1.61 -0.76
N ILE A 68 16.67 -2.64 -0.80
CA ILE A 68 16.80 -3.55 -1.94
C ILE A 68 16.76 -4.97 -1.41
N VAL A 69 16.02 -5.84 -2.07
CA VAL A 69 16.04 -7.29 -1.77
C VAL A 69 17.43 -7.83 -2.08
N ASP A 70 18.18 -8.17 -1.04
CA ASP A 70 19.55 -8.69 -1.13
C ASP A 70 19.57 -10.18 -1.43
N SER A 71 18.73 -10.94 -0.75
CA SER A 71 18.66 -12.39 -0.92
C SER A 71 17.26 -12.93 -0.57
N LEU A 72 16.96 -14.11 -1.15
CA LEU A 72 15.75 -14.88 -0.89
C LEU A 72 16.13 -16.27 -0.39
N ALA A 73 15.31 -16.84 0.48
CA ALA A 73 15.46 -18.23 0.87
C ALA A 73 15.27 -19.16 -0.34
N SER A 74 15.97 -20.26 -0.35
CA SER A 74 15.88 -21.27 -1.43
C SER A 74 14.65 -22.16 -1.33
N LYS A 75 13.89 -22.07 -0.23
CA LYS A 75 12.68 -22.87 0.03
C LYS A 75 11.65 -22.09 0.81
N ILE A 76 10.40 -22.47 0.61
CA ILE A 76 9.25 -21.95 1.36
C ILE A 76 9.22 -22.61 2.75
N ASP A 77 8.97 -21.83 3.77
CA ASP A 77 8.70 -22.34 5.11
C ASP A 77 7.28 -22.92 5.15
N VAL A 78 7.18 -24.22 5.34
CA VAL A 78 5.89 -24.94 5.32
C VAL A 78 5.03 -24.67 6.55
N SER A 79 5.61 -24.18 7.64
CA SER A 79 4.90 -23.91 8.89
C SER A 79 3.99 -22.70 8.78
N ASN A 80 4.46 -21.66 8.10
CA ASN A 80 3.74 -20.39 7.92
C ASN A 80 3.43 -20.03 6.46
N ARG A 81 3.77 -20.94 5.50
CA ARG A 81 3.55 -20.75 4.06
C ARG A 81 4.13 -19.43 3.54
N SER A 82 5.36 -19.11 3.94
CA SER A 82 6.05 -17.91 3.52
C SER A 82 7.42 -18.17 2.89
N LEU A 83 7.84 -17.24 2.05
CA LEU A 83 9.20 -17.12 1.54
C LEU A 83 9.91 -16.05 2.35
N ARG A 84 11.00 -16.43 3.02
CA ARG A 84 11.84 -15.45 3.72
C ARG A 84 12.77 -14.74 2.75
N LEU A 85 12.76 -13.42 2.82
CA LEU A 85 13.69 -12.57 2.08
C LEU A 85 14.43 -11.64 3.03
N ARG A 86 15.60 -11.20 2.59
CA ARG A 86 16.42 -10.24 3.30
C ARG A 86 16.53 -8.97 2.49
N VAL A 87 16.14 -7.87 3.09
CA VAL A 87 16.25 -6.53 2.54
C VAL A 87 17.48 -5.85 3.13
N LYS A 88 18.34 -5.28 2.28
CA LYS A 88 19.43 -4.40 2.69
C LYS A 88 18.99 -2.96 2.57
N MET A 89 19.22 -2.17 3.60
CA MET A 89 18.91 -0.75 3.66
C MET A 89 20.12 0.04 4.17
N GLN A 90 20.37 1.20 3.59
CA GLN A 90 21.40 2.13 4.09
C GLN A 90 20.89 2.91 5.31
N ASN A 91 21.71 3.02 6.33
CA ASN A 91 21.45 3.75 7.58
C ASN A 91 22.58 4.72 7.88
N SER A 92 22.92 5.56 6.89
CA SER A 92 24.13 6.40 6.90
C SER A 92 24.26 7.32 8.11
N ASN A 93 23.14 7.70 8.71
CA ASN A 93 23.12 8.58 9.89
C ASN A 93 22.97 7.81 11.21
N SER A 94 22.98 6.48 11.17
CA SER A 94 22.72 5.62 12.35
C SER A 94 21.43 6.01 13.12
N GLU A 95 20.43 6.52 12.39
CA GLU A 95 19.15 6.95 12.98
C GLU A 95 18.32 5.78 13.51
N ILE A 96 18.53 4.61 12.95
CA ILE A 96 17.77 3.40 13.27
C ILE A 96 18.70 2.41 13.96
N LEU A 97 18.31 1.99 15.13
CA LEU A 97 19.07 0.99 15.88
C LEU A 97 18.74 -0.42 15.39
N PRO A 98 19.71 -1.33 15.36
CA PRO A 98 19.46 -2.75 15.14
C PRO A 98 18.38 -3.29 16.09
N GLY A 99 17.50 -4.18 15.59
CA GLY A 99 16.37 -4.70 16.34
C GLY A 99 15.10 -3.83 16.29
N ALA A 100 15.13 -2.69 15.60
CA ALA A 100 13.95 -1.86 15.41
C ALA A 100 12.88 -2.54 14.54
N LEU A 101 11.60 -2.30 14.87
CA LEU A 101 10.48 -2.78 14.06
C LEU A 101 10.32 -1.92 12.80
N MET A 102 10.30 -2.59 11.65
CA MET A 102 10.21 -1.98 10.34
C MET A 102 8.99 -2.48 9.58
N GLU A 103 8.36 -1.59 8.84
CA GLU A 103 7.31 -1.90 7.86
C GLU A 103 7.94 -1.87 6.46
N VAL A 104 7.86 -2.99 5.74
CA VAL A 104 8.40 -3.11 4.39
C VAL A 104 7.26 -3.19 3.39
N THR A 105 7.23 -2.25 2.45
CA THR A 105 6.26 -2.21 1.36
C THR A 105 6.94 -2.66 0.07
N ILE A 106 6.49 -3.78 -0.47
CA ILE A 106 6.95 -4.34 -1.74
C ILE A 106 5.94 -3.97 -2.83
N LYS A 107 6.40 -3.26 -3.85
CA LYS A 107 5.59 -2.96 -5.04
C LYS A 107 5.92 -4.00 -6.09
N TYR A 108 4.92 -4.72 -6.54
CA TYR A 108 5.09 -5.77 -7.54
C TYR A 108 4.12 -5.57 -8.69
N ASN A 109 4.51 -6.04 -9.88
CA ASN A 109 3.66 -6.01 -11.08
C ASN A 109 3.08 -4.60 -11.37
N GLU A 110 3.94 -3.57 -11.32
CA GLU A 110 3.54 -2.20 -11.66
C GLU A 110 3.08 -2.16 -13.12
N ARG A 111 1.83 -1.77 -13.34
CA ARG A 111 1.24 -1.62 -14.67
C ARG A 111 0.27 -0.45 -14.69
N VAL A 112 0.10 0.13 -15.85
CA VAL A 112 -0.97 1.10 -16.09
C VAL A 112 -2.26 0.34 -16.39
N SER A 113 -3.31 0.60 -15.64
CA SER A 113 -4.62 -0.01 -15.81
C SER A 113 -5.71 1.04 -15.69
N LEU A 114 -6.89 0.76 -16.27
CA LEU A 114 -8.06 1.60 -16.07
C LEU A 114 -8.56 1.42 -14.64
N GLY A 115 -8.74 2.52 -13.92
CA GLY A 115 -9.30 2.53 -12.57
C GLY A 115 -10.62 3.27 -12.51
N ILE A 116 -11.60 2.69 -11.84
CA ILE A 116 -12.88 3.34 -11.54
C ILE A 116 -13.07 3.42 -10.02
N PRO A 117 -13.76 4.44 -9.49
CA PRO A 117 -14.11 4.47 -8.07
C PRO A 117 -14.88 3.20 -7.68
N ASP A 118 -14.57 2.62 -6.54
CA ASP A 118 -15.23 1.40 -6.07
C ASP A 118 -16.73 1.60 -5.78
N THR A 119 -17.15 2.86 -5.57
CA THR A 119 -18.55 3.27 -5.44
C THR A 119 -19.33 3.19 -6.75
N SER A 120 -18.65 3.07 -7.92
CA SER A 120 -19.28 2.98 -9.24
C SER A 120 -19.86 1.61 -9.55
N VAL A 121 -19.58 0.60 -8.73
CA VAL A 121 -19.81 -0.79 -9.03
C VAL A 121 -21.12 -1.30 -8.45
N ILE A 122 -21.85 -2.07 -9.25
CA ILE A 122 -23.07 -2.76 -8.90
C ILE A 122 -22.82 -4.26 -9.01
N LEU A 123 -22.99 -4.98 -7.88
CA LEU A 123 -22.87 -6.43 -7.84
C LEU A 123 -24.27 -7.06 -8.00
N GLU A 124 -24.42 -7.93 -9.00
CA GLU A 124 -25.61 -8.75 -9.17
C GLU A 124 -25.22 -10.21 -9.38
N GLY A 125 -25.48 -11.03 -8.39
CA GLY A 125 -25.05 -12.42 -8.41
C GLY A 125 -23.53 -12.51 -8.52
N ASN A 126 -23.04 -13.12 -9.57
CA ASN A 126 -21.61 -13.31 -9.82
C ASN A 126 -21.05 -12.34 -10.88
N LYS A 127 -21.82 -11.29 -11.23
CA LYS A 127 -21.46 -10.32 -12.26
C LYS A 127 -21.34 -8.92 -11.69
N VAL A 128 -20.42 -8.15 -12.28
CA VAL A 128 -20.14 -6.78 -11.90
C VAL A 128 -20.61 -5.86 -13.03
N TYR A 129 -21.40 -4.86 -12.67
CA TYR A 129 -21.94 -3.89 -13.62
C TYR A 129 -21.58 -2.47 -13.20
N ILE A 130 -21.53 -1.61 -14.18
CA ILE A 130 -21.40 -0.15 -14.01
C ILE A 130 -22.40 0.57 -14.90
N TYR A 131 -22.63 1.85 -14.61
CA TYR A 131 -23.33 2.74 -15.55
C TYR A 131 -22.32 3.61 -16.28
N LYS A 132 -22.18 3.39 -17.58
CA LYS A 132 -21.46 4.26 -18.51
C LYS A 132 -22.39 5.34 -19.01
N VAL A 133 -21.91 6.57 -19.12
CA VAL A 133 -22.67 7.74 -19.60
C VAL A 133 -22.24 8.05 -21.04
N ASP A 134 -23.17 8.14 -21.96
CA ASP A 134 -22.88 8.53 -23.32
C ASP A 134 -22.87 10.07 -23.52
N LYS A 135 -22.59 10.51 -24.75
CA LYS A 135 -22.49 11.94 -25.09
C LYS A 135 -23.81 12.69 -24.93
N GLU A 136 -24.94 11.99 -24.90
CA GLU A 136 -26.29 12.54 -24.74
C GLU A 136 -26.77 12.53 -23.29
N ASN A 137 -25.86 12.20 -22.35
CA ASN A 137 -26.13 12.00 -20.94
C ASN A 137 -27.12 10.87 -20.63
N VAL A 138 -27.14 9.85 -21.47
CA VAL A 138 -27.93 8.63 -21.28
C VAL A 138 -27.04 7.57 -20.65
N THR A 139 -27.55 6.90 -19.63
CA THR A 139 -26.83 5.85 -18.93
C THR A 139 -27.02 4.50 -19.61
N LYS A 140 -25.93 3.78 -19.83
CA LYS A 140 -25.93 2.40 -20.32
C LYS A 140 -25.31 1.49 -19.26
N ARG A 141 -26.01 0.44 -18.92
CA ARG A 141 -25.49 -0.59 -18.04
C ARG A 141 -24.51 -1.47 -18.82
N VAL A 142 -23.29 -1.59 -18.32
CA VAL A 142 -22.21 -2.37 -18.95
C VAL A 142 -21.69 -3.38 -17.94
N GLU A 143 -21.54 -4.63 -18.35
CA GLU A 143 -20.85 -5.66 -17.58
C GLU A 143 -19.35 -5.42 -17.69
N VAL A 144 -18.64 -5.45 -16.57
CA VAL A 144 -17.20 -5.24 -16.50
C VAL A 144 -16.55 -6.36 -15.71
N LYS A 145 -15.32 -6.69 -16.11
CA LYS A 145 -14.47 -7.55 -15.32
C LYS A 145 -13.51 -6.67 -14.53
N VAL A 146 -13.53 -6.82 -13.22
CA VAL A 146 -12.70 -6.04 -12.29
C VAL A 146 -11.57 -6.88 -11.74
N GLY A 147 -10.42 -6.25 -11.55
CA GLY A 147 -9.22 -6.83 -10.96
C GLY A 147 -8.99 -6.34 -9.54
N ASN A 148 -7.77 -5.92 -9.27
CA ASN A 148 -7.34 -5.50 -7.94
C ASN A 148 -7.98 -4.19 -7.48
N ARG A 149 -8.21 -4.10 -6.15
CA ARG A 149 -8.66 -2.85 -5.50
C ARG A 149 -7.46 -2.16 -4.86
N ASN A 150 -7.30 -0.87 -5.15
CA ASN A 150 -6.25 -0.06 -4.56
C ASN A 150 -6.76 1.35 -4.24
N LYS A 151 -6.62 1.77 -2.99
CA LYS A 151 -6.93 3.14 -2.50
C LYS A 151 -8.31 3.68 -2.91
N GLY A 152 -9.35 2.83 -2.87
CA GLY A 152 -10.73 3.22 -3.23
C GLY A 152 -11.04 3.17 -4.73
N TYR A 153 -10.11 2.69 -5.54
CA TYR A 153 -10.30 2.42 -6.96
C TYR A 153 -10.26 0.91 -7.23
N LEU A 154 -11.09 0.47 -8.16
CA LEU A 154 -11.10 -0.88 -8.72
C LEU A 154 -10.47 -0.85 -10.11
N GLU A 155 -9.55 -1.75 -10.34
CA GLU A 155 -8.99 -2.00 -11.66
C GLU A 155 -10.06 -2.61 -12.56
N VAL A 156 -10.14 -2.14 -13.81
CA VAL A 156 -11.02 -2.72 -14.83
C VAL A 156 -10.16 -3.47 -15.84
N GLU A 157 -10.33 -4.79 -15.88
CA GLU A 157 -9.63 -5.66 -16.82
C GLU A 157 -10.28 -5.65 -18.22
N SER A 158 -11.62 -5.52 -18.26
CA SER A 158 -12.37 -5.45 -19.52
C SER A 158 -13.75 -4.82 -19.34
N GLY A 159 -14.35 -4.34 -20.45
CA GLY A 159 -15.68 -3.74 -20.48
C GLY A 159 -15.71 -2.22 -20.54
N LEU A 160 -14.56 -1.55 -20.36
CA LEU A 160 -14.41 -0.09 -20.51
C LEU A 160 -13.23 0.27 -21.40
N ASN A 161 -13.30 1.45 -21.99
CA ASN A 161 -12.19 2.07 -22.71
C ASN A 161 -11.74 3.34 -21.98
N GLU A 162 -10.49 3.74 -22.23
CA GLU A 162 -9.98 5.01 -21.74
C GLU A 162 -10.84 6.19 -22.26
N GLY A 163 -11.15 7.12 -21.37
CA GLY A 163 -12.02 8.26 -21.67
C GLY A 163 -13.53 8.01 -21.51
N ASP A 164 -13.94 6.79 -21.15
CA ASP A 164 -15.33 6.50 -20.83
C ASP A 164 -15.75 7.19 -19.52
N ILE A 165 -16.92 7.79 -19.52
CA ILE A 165 -17.49 8.44 -18.33
C ILE A 165 -18.38 7.43 -17.59
N VAL A 166 -18.12 7.26 -16.30
CA VAL A 166 -18.86 6.34 -15.44
C VAL A 166 -19.55 7.09 -14.29
N VAL A 167 -20.67 6.54 -13.82
CA VAL A 167 -21.37 7.11 -12.66
C VAL A 167 -20.67 6.62 -11.38
N ALA A 168 -20.04 7.54 -10.66
CA ALA A 168 -19.32 7.25 -9.41
C ALA A 168 -20.24 7.23 -8.18
N GLU A 169 -21.26 8.10 -8.15
CA GLU A 169 -22.16 8.25 -7.01
C GLU A 169 -23.62 8.32 -7.44
N GLY A 170 -24.52 8.00 -6.51
CA GLY A 170 -25.96 8.12 -6.74
C GLY A 170 -26.57 6.96 -7.54
N LEU A 171 -25.91 5.82 -7.64
CA LEU A 171 -26.33 4.64 -8.40
C LEU A 171 -27.78 4.21 -8.13
N LYS A 172 -28.29 4.37 -6.89
CA LYS A 172 -29.68 4.04 -6.52
C LYS A 172 -30.74 4.86 -7.27
N LYS A 173 -30.36 6.02 -7.83
CA LYS A 173 -31.26 6.93 -8.56
C LYS A 173 -31.15 6.75 -10.09
N VAL A 174 -30.15 6.01 -10.53
CA VAL A 174 -29.86 5.80 -11.96
C VAL A 174 -30.61 4.57 -12.44
N ARG A 175 -31.23 4.68 -13.61
CA ARG A 175 -31.89 3.57 -14.31
C ARG A 175 -31.21 3.31 -15.66
N PRO A 176 -31.16 2.06 -16.12
CA PRO A 176 -30.68 1.77 -17.47
C PRO A 176 -31.45 2.59 -18.51
N ASN A 177 -30.73 3.14 -19.50
CA ASN A 177 -31.27 4.02 -20.54
C ASN A 177 -31.94 5.30 -20.04
N GLY A 178 -31.70 5.68 -18.79
CA GLY A 178 -32.20 6.92 -18.21
C GLY A 178 -31.32 8.11 -18.56
N LYS A 179 -31.92 9.24 -18.80
CA LYS A 179 -31.22 10.53 -18.97
C LYS A 179 -30.86 11.08 -17.61
N ILE A 180 -29.60 11.44 -17.41
CA ILE A 180 -29.11 12.01 -16.16
C ILE A 180 -28.54 13.42 -16.38
N LYS A 181 -28.44 14.18 -15.30
CA LYS A 181 -27.70 15.43 -15.26
C LYS A 181 -26.40 15.19 -14.50
N PRO A 182 -25.27 14.95 -15.20
CA PRO A 182 -24.02 14.67 -14.50
C PRO A 182 -23.51 15.90 -13.79
N ILE A 183 -23.02 15.72 -12.57
CA ILE A 183 -22.22 16.69 -11.84
C ILE A 183 -20.79 16.16 -11.94
N LYS A 184 -19.87 16.93 -12.50
CA LYS A 184 -18.48 16.50 -12.60
C LYS A 184 -17.84 16.46 -11.22
N ASP A 185 -16.96 15.49 -11.02
CA ASP A 185 -16.18 15.38 -9.79
C ASP A 185 -15.36 16.67 -9.60
N GLY A 186 -15.53 17.31 -8.41
CA GLY A 186 -14.95 18.64 -8.12
C GLY A 186 -15.94 19.82 -8.12
N GLU A 187 -17.13 19.70 -8.72
CA GLU A 187 -18.18 20.72 -8.54
C GLU A 187 -18.97 20.46 -7.26
N LYS A 188 -18.68 21.24 -6.20
CA LYS A 188 -19.48 21.23 -4.97
C LYS A 188 -20.92 21.65 -5.29
N LYS A 189 -21.89 20.81 -4.89
CA LYS A 189 -23.30 21.25 -4.80
C LYS A 189 -23.35 22.50 -3.93
N SER A 190 -23.72 23.63 -4.49
CA SER A 190 -24.25 24.73 -3.71
C SER A 190 -25.60 24.25 -3.13
N ASP A 191 -25.64 23.94 -1.85
CA ASP A 191 -26.88 23.69 -1.13
C ASP A 191 -27.71 25.00 -1.12
N SER A 192 -28.63 25.11 -2.06
CA SER A 192 -29.67 26.11 -2.04
C SER A 192 -31.02 25.40 -2.17
N SER A 193 -31.62 25.06 -1.05
CA SER A 193 -33.04 25.14 -0.77
C SER A 193 -33.44 24.23 0.41
N TRP A 194 -33.15 24.65 1.59
CA TRP A 194 -34.01 24.32 2.72
C TRP A 194 -35.10 25.41 2.79
N GLY A 195 -36.28 25.07 2.23
CA GLY A 195 -37.42 25.94 2.20
C GLY A 195 -37.89 26.32 3.60
N LYS A 196 -37.97 27.61 3.81
CA LYS A 196 -38.78 28.21 4.88
C LYS A 196 -40.20 27.65 4.83
N LYS A 197 -40.59 26.85 5.79
CA LYS A 197 -41.99 26.69 6.18
C LYS A 197 -42.32 27.83 7.10
N GLU A 198 -42.98 28.87 6.58
CA GLU A 198 -43.69 29.83 7.39
C GLU A 198 -44.82 29.13 8.14
N ASN A 199 -44.73 29.19 9.45
CA ASN A 199 -45.80 28.81 10.36
C ASN A 199 -46.74 30.01 10.45
N LYS A 200 -47.88 29.97 9.75
CA LYS A 200 -49.03 30.82 10.05
C LYS A 200 -49.88 30.12 11.09
N SER A 201 -49.75 30.56 12.33
CA SER A 201 -50.72 30.30 13.42
C SER A 201 -51.84 31.35 13.34
N LYS A 202 -53.02 30.84 13.38
CA LYS A 202 -54.18 31.53 13.91
C LYS A 202 -54.59 30.85 15.18
#